data_b89255bb534575a0aa21fcaefa930c9d
#
_entry.id   b89255bb534575a0aa21fcaefa930c9d
#
_cell.length_a   1.000
_cell.length_b   1.000
_cell.length_c   1.000
_cell.angle_alpha   90.00
_cell.angle_beta   90.00
_cell.angle_gamma   90.00
#
_symmetry.space_group_name_H-M   'P 1'
#
loop_
_entity.id
_entity.type
_entity.pdbx_description
1 polymer ?
#
loop_
_entity_poly.entity_id
_entity_poly.type
_entity_poly.pdbx_seq_one_letter_code
_entity_poly.pdbx_strand_id
1 'polypeptide(L)'
;MNAWDISFSSLSVGYGDHAVLHDINATLPGGKVSVILGGSGCGKSTLLRHIIGLSRPISGNLRIGGQDLFSLPHAEARRIRRRMGVLFQDGALLGALTLVQNVCLPLSEHLRLPKDVLREAGLRVLRMVGLEDFADYFPNQLSGGMRKRAGLARALIAEPRILLCDEPTSGLDPITAARMDALLQAMHRQYPEMTIVVVSHDLASLCCIADHVLVLREGRAIFSGTLPELEASRDPYLLQFLRREGGDEESLADAPADPRVSAALDKWFRT
;
A
#
# COMPACT_ATOMS: atom_id res chain seq x y z
N MET A 1 -17.60 -17.13 -8.74
CA MET A 1 -16.41 -16.40 -9.21
C MET A 1 -16.26 -15.18 -8.33
N ASN A 2 -15.16 -15.07 -7.60
CA ASN A 2 -14.89 -13.88 -6.82
C ASN A 2 -14.61 -12.74 -7.81
N ALA A 3 -15.51 -11.79 -7.90
CA ALA A 3 -15.57 -10.82 -8.99
C ALA A 3 -14.49 -9.70 -8.90
N TRP A 4 -13.51 -9.81 -8.00
CA TRP A 4 -12.60 -8.70 -7.70
C TRP A 4 -11.12 -9.09 -7.69
N ASP A 5 -10.75 -10.10 -8.51
CA ASP A 5 -9.36 -10.37 -8.84
C ASP A 5 -8.73 -9.22 -9.63
N ILE A 6 -7.42 -9.04 -9.47
CA ILE A 6 -6.65 -8.04 -10.22
C ILE A 6 -5.61 -8.80 -11.02
N SER A 7 -5.69 -8.72 -12.36
CA SER A 7 -4.78 -9.44 -13.24
C SER A 7 -4.00 -8.50 -14.16
N PHE A 8 -2.75 -8.84 -14.35
CA PHE A 8 -1.80 -8.15 -15.21
C PHE A 8 -1.42 -9.07 -16.36
N SER A 9 -1.47 -8.57 -17.59
CA SER A 9 -1.07 -9.29 -18.79
C SER A 9 -0.11 -8.44 -19.60
N SER A 10 1.16 -8.85 -19.65
CA SER A 10 2.28 -8.13 -20.28
C SER A 10 2.28 -6.63 -19.92
N LEU A 11 1.97 -6.34 -18.64
CA LEU A 11 1.76 -4.98 -18.17
C LEU A 11 3.11 -4.27 -17.98
N SER A 12 3.29 -3.12 -18.66
CA SER A 12 4.40 -2.21 -18.41
C SER A 12 3.87 -0.87 -17.93
N VAL A 13 4.41 -0.39 -16.82
CA VAL A 13 3.95 0.83 -16.14
C VAL A 13 5.11 1.74 -15.74
N GLY A 14 4.84 3.03 -15.68
CA GLY A 14 5.86 4.02 -15.36
C GLY A 14 5.31 5.45 -15.38
N TYR A 15 6.18 6.39 -15.71
CA TYR A 15 5.88 7.82 -15.76
C TYR A 15 6.20 8.38 -17.17
N GLY A 16 5.17 8.89 -17.86
CA GLY A 16 5.32 9.26 -19.28
C GLY A 16 5.79 8.04 -20.08
N ASP A 17 6.86 8.20 -20.85
CA ASP A 17 7.46 7.13 -21.67
C ASP A 17 8.50 6.31 -20.91
N HIS A 18 8.79 6.64 -19.66
CA HIS A 18 9.78 5.92 -18.84
C HIS A 18 9.13 4.78 -18.08
N ALA A 19 9.37 3.54 -18.52
CA ALA A 19 8.88 2.35 -17.86
C ALA A 19 9.69 2.06 -16.58
N VAL A 20 8.97 1.80 -15.48
CA VAL A 20 9.52 1.38 -14.18
C VAL A 20 9.33 -0.12 -13.98
N LEU A 21 8.19 -0.66 -14.43
CA LEU A 21 7.90 -2.08 -14.44
C LEU A 21 7.67 -2.53 -15.88
N HIS A 22 8.19 -3.72 -16.20
CA HIS A 22 8.21 -4.28 -17.55
C HIS A 22 7.59 -5.66 -17.56
N ASP A 23 6.65 -5.90 -18.48
CA ASP A 23 6.07 -7.21 -18.79
C ASP A 23 5.59 -7.99 -17.55
N ILE A 24 4.85 -7.33 -16.68
CA ILE A 24 4.30 -7.97 -15.48
C ILE A 24 3.15 -8.89 -15.90
N ASN A 25 3.29 -10.17 -15.53
CA ASN A 25 2.28 -11.21 -15.72
C ASN A 25 1.99 -11.85 -14.36
N ALA A 26 0.85 -11.53 -13.75
CA ALA A 26 0.46 -12.02 -12.43
C ALA A 26 -1.05 -11.83 -12.20
N THR A 27 -1.59 -12.56 -11.23
CA THR A 27 -2.96 -12.36 -10.74
C THR A 27 -2.97 -12.28 -9.23
N LEU A 28 -3.56 -11.22 -8.68
CA LEU A 28 -3.86 -11.08 -7.27
C LEU A 28 -5.28 -11.60 -7.05
N PRO A 29 -5.45 -12.72 -6.31
CA PRO A 29 -6.75 -13.41 -6.24
C PRO A 29 -7.80 -12.56 -5.48
N GLY A 30 -9.02 -12.57 -5.98
CA GLY A 30 -10.16 -11.91 -5.34
C GLY A 30 -10.52 -12.55 -3.99
N GLY A 31 -10.88 -11.73 -2.99
CA GLY A 31 -11.22 -12.18 -1.64
C GLY A 31 -10.04 -12.75 -0.86
N LYS A 32 -8.82 -12.38 -1.22
CA LYS A 32 -7.57 -12.79 -0.58
C LYS A 32 -6.74 -11.59 -0.19
N VAL A 33 -5.81 -11.79 0.75
CA VAL A 33 -4.78 -10.81 1.06
C VAL A 33 -3.56 -11.10 0.19
N SER A 34 -3.30 -10.22 -0.77
CA SER A 34 -2.12 -10.27 -1.62
C SER A 34 -1.09 -9.26 -1.14
N VAL A 35 0.15 -9.68 -0.95
CA VAL A 35 1.25 -8.77 -0.59
C VAL A 35 2.20 -8.61 -1.77
N ILE A 36 2.44 -7.36 -2.17
CA ILE A 36 3.42 -6.99 -3.20
C ILE A 36 4.71 -6.60 -2.49
N LEU A 37 5.75 -7.39 -2.69
CA LEU A 37 7.05 -7.24 -2.08
C LEU A 37 8.11 -6.78 -3.07
N GLY A 38 9.19 -6.23 -2.54
CA GLY A 38 10.39 -5.89 -3.30
C GLY A 38 11.21 -4.80 -2.62
N GLY A 39 12.43 -4.60 -3.04
CA GLY A 39 13.33 -3.58 -2.54
C GLY A 39 12.78 -2.15 -2.74
N SER A 40 13.42 -1.17 -2.12
CA SER A 40 13.08 0.24 -2.33
C SER A 40 13.27 0.63 -3.80
N GLY A 41 12.34 1.40 -4.35
CA GLY A 41 12.44 1.86 -5.74
C GLY A 41 12.08 0.83 -6.83
N CYS A 42 11.79 -0.45 -6.51
CA CYS A 42 11.48 -1.48 -7.51
C CYS A 42 10.14 -1.32 -8.24
N GLY A 43 9.33 -0.27 -7.93
CA GLY A 43 8.09 0.03 -8.65
C GLY A 43 6.79 -0.35 -7.95
N LYS A 44 6.78 -0.79 -6.69
CA LYS A 44 5.59 -1.21 -5.94
C LYS A 44 4.49 -0.15 -5.90
N SER A 45 4.81 1.04 -5.42
CA SER A 45 3.85 2.16 -5.36
C SER A 45 3.46 2.65 -6.75
N THR A 46 4.33 2.49 -7.76
CA THR A 46 3.99 2.75 -9.16
C THR A 46 2.92 1.77 -9.64
N LEU A 47 3.07 0.47 -9.37
CA LEU A 47 2.06 -0.53 -9.71
C LEU A 47 0.72 -0.23 -9.01
N LEU A 48 0.78 0.10 -7.71
CA LEU A 48 -0.41 0.45 -6.95
C LEU A 48 -1.17 1.65 -7.55
N ARG A 49 -0.46 2.70 -7.98
CA ARG A 49 -1.07 3.87 -8.65
C ARG A 49 -1.81 3.50 -9.94
N HIS A 50 -1.29 2.54 -10.69
CA HIS A 50 -1.95 2.04 -11.91
C HIS A 50 -3.17 1.18 -11.57
N ILE A 51 -3.14 0.38 -10.50
CA ILE A 51 -4.30 -0.38 -10.01
C ILE A 51 -5.44 0.58 -9.61
N ILE A 52 -5.12 1.69 -8.94
CA ILE A 52 -6.10 2.73 -8.58
C ILE A 52 -6.66 3.44 -9.85
N GLY A 53 -5.93 3.36 -10.95
CA GLY A 53 -6.31 4.02 -12.21
C GLY A 53 -5.95 5.51 -12.25
N LEU A 54 -4.90 5.93 -11.50
CA LEU A 54 -4.37 7.30 -11.51
C LEU A 54 -3.48 7.57 -12.74
N SER A 55 -2.90 6.53 -13.32
CA SER A 55 -2.07 6.61 -14.52
C SER A 55 -2.41 5.46 -15.47
N ARG A 56 -2.31 5.68 -16.77
CA ARG A 56 -2.49 4.63 -17.79
C ARG A 56 -1.20 3.82 -17.92
N PRO A 57 -1.27 2.49 -18.14
CA PRO A 57 -0.10 1.69 -18.47
C PRO A 57 0.51 2.15 -19.79
N ILE A 58 1.81 1.92 -19.93
CA ILE A 58 2.56 2.14 -21.18
C ILE A 58 2.18 1.06 -22.19
N SER A 59 2.07 -0.20 -21.74
CA SER A 59 1.61 -1.32 -22.57
C SER A 59 0.97 -2.42 -21.72
N GLY A 60 0.33 -3.37 -22.37
CA GLY A 60 -0.35 -4.50 -21.72
C GLY A 60 -1.70 -4.12 -21.12
N ASN A 61 -2.26 -5.03 -20.31
CA ASN A 61 -3.60 -4.90 -19.77
C ASN A 61 -3.61 -5.04 -18.25
N LEU A 62 -4.41 -4.21 -17.58
CA LEU A 62 -4.76 -4.33 -16.18
C LEU A 62 -6.26 -4.58 -16.08
N ARG A 63 -6.64 -5.76 -15.59
CA ARG A 63 -8.05 -6.15 -15.45
C ARG A 63 -8.43 -6.26 -13.97
N ILE A 64 -9.65 -5.85 -13.67
CA ILE A 64 -10.28 -5.97 -12.35
C ILE A 64 -11.60 -6.68 -12.54
N GLY A 65 -11.77 -7.83 -11.90
CA GLY A 65 -12.93 -8.69 -12.12
C GLY A 65 -13.12 -9.08 -13.58
N GLY A 66 -12.03 -9.34 -14.30
CA GLY A 66 -12.02 -9.68 -15.73
C GLY A 66 -12.19 -8.50 -16.68
N GLN A 67 -12.49 -7.27 -16.20
CA GLN A 67 -12.70 -6.07 -17.02
C GLN A 67 -11.41 -5.25 -17.13
N ASP A 68 -10.98 -4.90 -18.33
CA ASP A 68 -9.82 -4.04 -18.55
C ASP A 68 -10.14 -2.59 -18.15
N LEU A 69 -9.55 -2.16 -17.03
CA LEU A 69 -9.82 -0.86 -16.40
C LEU A 69 -9.65 0.33 -17.36
N PHE A 70 -8.73 0.25 -18.31
CA PHE A 70 -8.35 1.37 -19.18
C PHE A 70 -9.02 1.33 -20.55
N SER A 71 -9.66 0.21 -20.90
CA SER A 71 -10.49 0.05 -22.12
C SER A 71 -11.96 0.35 -21.84
N LEU A 72 -12.38 0.39 -20.57
CA LEU A 72 -13.76 0.68 -20.19
C LEU A 72 -14.16 2.14 -20.47
N PRO A 73 -15.45 2.38 -20.79
CA PRO A 73 -16.02 3.73 -20.76
C PRO A 73 -15.80 4.39 -19.40
N HIS A 74 -15.58 5.71 -19.39
CA HIS A 74 -15.24 6.46 -18.17
C HIS A 74 -16.22 6.25 -17.00
N ALA A 75 -17.52 6.10 -17.29
CA ALA A 75 -18.55 5.85 -16.28
C ALA A 75 -18.37 4.48 -15.59
N GLU A 76 -18.03 3.44 -16.37
CA GLU A 76 -17.82 2.08 -15.85
C GLU A 76 -16.51 1.99 -15.07
N ALA A 77 -15.42 2.53 -15.59
CA ALA A 77 -14.16 2.62 -14.87
C ALA A 77 -14.31 3.38 -13.52
N ARG A 78 -15.17 4.43 -13.49
CA ARG A 78 -15.50 5.14 -12.25
C ARG A 78 -16.29 4.27 -11.28
N ARG A 79 -17.19 3.40 -11.76
CA ARG A 79 -17.92 2.44 -10.89
C ARG A 79 -16.95 1.46 -10.20
N ILE A 80 -15.96 0.96 -10.93
CA ILE A 80 -14.92 0.09 -10.35
C ILE A 80 -14.13 0.86 -9.29
N ARG A 81 -13.63 2.07 -9.60
CA ARG A 81 -12.86 2.88 -8.66
C ARG A 81 -13.62 3.25 -7.38
N ARG A 82 -14.95 3.44 -7.44
CA ARG A 82 -15.80 3.67 -6.26
C ARG A 82 -15.88 2.45 -5.33
N ARG A 83 -15.47 1.28 -5.79
CA ARG A 83 -15.40 0.05 -4.99
C ARG A 83 -13.99 -0.21 -4.44
N MET A 84 -13.07 0.76 -4.59
CA MET A 84 -11.73 0.71 -4.04
C MET A 84 -11.61 1.65 -2.85
N GLY A 85 -11.02 1.15 -1.78
CA GLY A 85 -10.52 1.96 -0.66
C GLY A 85 -8.99 2.01 -0.74
N VAL A 86 -8.39 3.15 -0.44
CA VAL A 86 -6.94 3.32 -0.51
C VAL A 86 -6.41 3.91 0.78
N LEU A 87 -5.48 3.19 1.41
CA LEU A 87 -4.62 3.68 2.48
C LEU A 87 -3.27 4.06 1.88
N PHE A 88 -2.97 5.35 1.85
CA PHE A 88 -1.66 5.87 1.44
C PHE A 88 -0.66 5.83 2.59
N GLN A 89 0.62 5.81 2.28
CA GLN A 89 1.75 5.61 3.20
C GLN A 89 1.67 6.45 4.50
N ASP A 90 1.33 7.75 4.41
CA ASP A 90 1.19 8.64 5.56
C ASP A 90 -0.27 8.87 6.00
N GLY A 91 -1.21 8.02 5.54
CA GLY A 91 -2.64 8.19 5.76
C GLY A 91 -3.27 9.25 4.86
N ALA A 92 -2.52 10.21 4.32
CA ALA A 92 -2.96 11.30 3.44
C ALA A 92 -4.20 12.06 3.97
N LEU A 93 -4.24 12.36 5.28
CA LEU A 93 -5.31 13.10 5.90
C LEU A 93 -5.20 14.61 5.58
N LEU A 94 -6.34 15.27 5.37
CA LEU A 94 -6.41 16.71 5.18
C LEU A 94 -6.28 17.41 6.54
N GLY A 95 -5.23 18.21 6.71
CA GLY A 95 -4.89 18.86 7.98
C GLY A 95 -5.93 19.86 8.49
N ALA A 96 -6.74 20.43 7.58
CA ALA A 96 -7.81 21.38 7.91
C ALA A 96 -9.12 20.72 8.37
N LEU A 97 -9.22 19.40 8.30
CA LEU A 97 -10.41 18.63 8.69
C LEU A 97 -10.13 17.82 9.95
N THR A 98 -11.16 17.66 10.80
CA THR A 98 -11.09 16.73 11.92
C THR A 98 -11.01 15.28 11.44
N LEU A 99 -10.76 14.35 12.35
CA LEU A 99 -10.64 12.94 12.00
C LEU A 99 -11.93 12.39 11.39
N VAL A 100 -13.07 12.65 12.04
CA VAL A 100 -14.37 12.21 11.53
C VAL A 100 -14.71 12.86 10.17
N GLN A 101 -14.35 14.12 9.97
CA GLN A 101 -14.54 14.79 8.68
C GLN A 101 -13.66 14.17 7.58
N ASN A 102 -12.39 13.87 7.88
CA ASN A 102 -11.51 13.15 6.96
C ASN A 102 -12.07 11.78 6.56
N VAL A 103 -12.55 11.02 7.54
CA VAL A 103 -13.12 9.69 7.32
C VAL A 103 -14.40 9.78 6.48
N CYS A 104 -15.25 10.75 6.75
CA CYS A 104 -16.53 10.93 6.03
C CYS A 104 -16.36 11.50 4.61
N LEU A 105 -15.19 12.02 4.25
CA LEU A 105 -14.95 12.72 2.98
C LEU A 105 -15.42 11.94 1.73
N PRO A 106 -15.14 10.62 1.58
CA PRO A 106 -15.62 9.88 0.42
C PRO A 106 -17.14 9.83 0.27
N LEU A 107 -17.87 9.84 1.38
CA LEU A 107 -19.34 9.86 1.35
C LEU A 107 -19.87 11.27 1.13
N SER A 108 -19.30 12.27 1.80
CA SER A 108 -19.77 13.68 1.70
C SER A 108 -19.60 14.25 0.29
N GLU A 109 -18.57 13.84 -0.46
CA GLU A 109 -18.32 14.26 -1.84
C GLU A 109 -19.29 13.64 -2.85
N HIS A 110 -19.87 12.49 -2.53
CA HIS A 110 -20.64 11.71 -3.51
C HIS A 110 -22.10 11.50 -3.14
N LEU A 111 -22.45 11.66 -1.87
CA LEU A 111 -23.79 11.40 -1.36
C LEU A 111 -24.34 12.63 -0.61
N ARG A 112 -25.64 12.89 -0.80
CA ARG A 112 -26.36 13.94 -0.05
C ARG A 112 -27.00 13.32 1.19
N LEU A 113 -26.19 13.07 2.22
CA LEU A 113 -26.64 12.51 3.49
C LEU A 113 -26.82 13.62 4.54
N PRO A 114 -27.77 13.50 5.49
CA PRO A 114 -27.85 14.34 6.68
C PRO A 114 -26.52 14.30 7.47
N LYS A 115 -26.17 15.41 8.11
CA LYS A 115 -24.87 15.53 8.81
C LYS A 115 -24.71 14.56 9.98
N ASP A 116 -25.80 14.28 10.69
CA ASP A 116 -25.85 13.31 11.79
C ASP A 116 -25.62 11.88 11.29
N VAL A 117 -26.26 11.48 10.19
CA VAL A 117 -26.06 10.16 9.56
C VAL A 117 -24.62 10.01 9.07
N LEU A 118 -24.06 11.05 8.45
CA LEU A 118 -22.69 11.04 7.96
C LEU A 118 -21.70 10.93 9.13
N ARG A 119 -21.91 11.67 10.23
CA ARG A 119 -21.09 11.60 11.42
C ARG A 119 -21.15 10.20 12.06
N GLU A 120 -22.32 9.62 12.20
CA GLU A 120 -22.48 8.27 12.76
C GLU A 120 -21.75 7.21 11.91
N ALA A 121 -21.85 7.30 10.58
CA ALA A 121 -21.09 6.45 9.69
C ALA A 121 -19.57 6.58 9.92
N GLY A 122 -19.08 7.81 10.10
CA GLY A 122 -17.68 8.08 10.42
C GLY A 122 -17.24 7.52 11.77
N LEU A 123 -18.07 7.71 12.82
CA LEU A 123 -17.80 7.17 14.15
C LEU A 123 -17.75 5.62 14.15
N ARG A 124 -18.65 4.97 13.39
CA ARG A 124 -18.66 3.52 13.22
C ARG A 124 -17.30 2.99 12.74
N VAL A 125 -16.74 3.56 11.67
CA VAL A 125 -15.45 3.09 11.15
C VAL A 125 -14.27 3.55 12.00
N LEU A 126 -14.35 4.70 12.68
CA LEU A 126 -13.35 5.11 13.68
C LEU A 126 -13.31 4.15 14.86
N ARG A 127 -14.47 3.65 15.33
CA ARG A 127 -14.56 2.60 16.37
C ARG A 127 -13.87 1.31 15.92
N MET A 128 -14.05 0.89 14.67
CA MET A 128 -13.38 -0.31 14.11
C MET A 128 -11.85 -0.22 14.18
N VAL A 129 -11.29 0.97 14.07
CA VAL A 129 -9.83 1.19 14.13
C VAL A 129 -9.35 1.70 15.50
N GLY A 130 -10.24 1.76 16.52
CA GLY A 130 -9.93 2.19 17.89
C GLY A 130 -9.57 3.68 17.99
N LEU A 131 -10.30 4.55 17.27
CA LEU A 131 -10.07 6.00 17.23
C LEU A 131 -11.35 6.81 17.44
N GLU A 132 -12.41 6.23 17.99
CA GLU A 132 -13.69 6.92 18.22
C GLU A 132 -13.53 8.15 19.12
N ASP A 133 -12.77 8.03 20.22
CA ASP A 133 -12.53 9.11 21.18
C ASP A 133 -11.74 10.29 20.59
N PHE A 134 -11.11 10.09 19.45
CA PHE A 134 -10.31 11.08 18.73
C PHE A 134 -11.05 11.69 17.52
N ALA A 135 -12.34 11.45 17.37
CA ALA A 135 -13.14 11.84 16.19
C ALA A 135 -13.04 13.34 15.84
N ASP A 136 -12.97 14.20 16.85
CA ASP A 136 -12.93 15.66 16.70
C ASP A 136 -11.51 16.24 16.72
N TYR A 137 -10.45 15.39 16.80
CA TYR A 137 -9.05 15.81 16.73
C TYR A 137 -8.64 16.08 15.28
N PHE A 138 -7.67 16.98 15.14
CA PHE A 138 -7.03 17.25 13.85
C PHE A 138 -5.82 16.33 13.62
N PRO A 139 -5.42 16.05 12.37
CA PRO A 139 -4.30 15.15 12.06
C PRO A 139 -2.97 15.50 12.74
N ASN A 140 -2.67 16.78 12.99
CA ASN A 140 -1.46 17.23 13.67
C ASN A 140 -1.43 16.90 15.17
N GLN A 141 -2.56 16.55 15.77
CA GLN A 141 -2.68 16.14 17.18
C GLN A 141 -2.49 14.63 17.38
N LEU A 142 -2.26 13.88 16.29
CA LEU A 142 -2.24 12.41 16.27
C LEU A 142 -0.83 11.86 16.05
N SER A 143 -0.54 10.70 16.64
CA SER A 143 0.67 9.92 16.32
C SER A 143 0.65 9.41 14.87
N GLY A 144 1.82 9.00 14.35
CA GLY A 144 1.91 8.40 12.99
C GLY A 144 1.00 7.18 12.82
N GLY A 145 0.98 6.28 13.80
CA GLY A 145 0.11 5.11 13.78
C GLY A 145 -1.39 5.45 13.86
N MET A 146 -1.77 6.48 14.61
CA MET A 146 -3.16 6.96 14.63
C MET A 146 -3.56 7.54 13.28
N ARG A 147 -2.71 8.34 12.63
CA ARG A 147 -2.97 8.87 11.28
C ARG A 147 -3.17 7.76 10.25
N LYS A 148 -2.34 6.72 10.28
CA LYS A 148 -2.49 5.55 9.38
C LYS A 148 -3.79 4.80 9.63
N ARG A 149 -4.16 4.54 10.89
CA ARG A 149 -5.45 3.91 11.23
C ARG A 149 -6.65 4.76 10.79
N ALA A 150 -6.58 6.07 10.93
CA ALA A 150 -7.60 6.97 10.42
C ALA A 150 -7.70 6.97 8.88
N GLY A 151 -6.55 6.91 8.19
CA GLY A 151 -6.51 6.71 6.74
C GLY A 151 -7.16 5.39 6.31
N LEU A 152 -6.95 4.32 7.09
CA LEU A 152 -7.64 3.03 6.89
C LEU A 152 -9.14 3.15 7.11
N ALA A 153 -9.60 3.83 8.17
CA ALA A 153 -11.02 4.09 8.40
C ALA A 153 -11.67 4.85 7.23
N ARG A 154 -10.97 5.87 6.69
CA ARG A 154 -11.43 6.58 5.48
C ARG A 154 -11.51 5.67 4.27
N ALA A 155 -10.57 4.76 4.09
CA ALA A 155 -10.60 3.79 3.00
C ALA A 155 -11.79 2.82 3.11
N LEU A 156 -12.23 2.50 4.32
CA LEU A 156 -13.27 1.52 4.61
C LEU A 156 -14.70 2.09 4.60
N ILE A 157 -14.89 3.41 4.74
CA ILE A 157 -16.22 4.00 4.96
C ILE A 157 -17.21 3.74 3.83
N ALA A 158 -16.72 3.61 2.60
CA ALA A 158 -17.54 3.30 1.42
C ALA A 158 -17.77 1.79 1.19
N GLU A 159 -17.40 0.95 2.15
CA GLU A 159 -17.50 -0.51 2.09
C GLU A 159 -16.88 -1.08 0.79
N PRO A 160 -15.58 -0.89 0.58
CA PRO A 160 -14.93 -1.23 -0.66
C PRO A 160 -14.90 -2.75 -0.90
N ARG A 161 -14.84 -3.16 -2.16
CA ARG A 161 -14.57 -4.55 -2.57
C ARG A 161 -13.08 -4.82 -2.72
N ILE A 162 -12.28 -3.77 -2.91
CA ILE A 162 -10.82 -3.84 -2.97
C ILE A 162 -10.26 -2.80 -1.99
N LEU A 163 -9.41 -3.24 -1.08
CA LEU A 163 -8.65 -2.39 -0.18
C LEU A 163 -7.18 -2.42 -0.61
N LEU A 164 -6.64 -1.26 -0.94
CA LEU A 164 -5.25 -1.08 -1.36
C LEU A 164 -4.49 -0.36 -0.26
N CYS A 165 -3.40 -0.93 0.25
CA CYS A 165 -2.59 -0.37 1.33
C CYS A 165 -1.16 -0.16 0.86
N ASP A 166 -0.71 1.10 0.83
CA ASP A 166 0.68 1.45 0.51
C ASP A 166 1.47 1.60 1.80
N GLU A 167 2.36 0.65 2.08
CA GLU A 167 3.28 0.64 3.23
C GLU A 167 2.57 0.89 4.58
N PRO A 168 1.54 0.12 4.96
CA PRO A 168 0.70 0.41 6.13
C PRO A 168 1.48 0.42 7.45
N THR A 169 2.57 -0.35 7.55
CA THR A 169 3.39 -0.50 8.76
C THR A 169 4.66 0.34 8.76
N SER A 170 5.03 0.95 7.63
CA SER A 170 6.29 1.71 7.52
C SER A 170 6.36 2.88 8.52
N GLY A 171 7.53 3.06 9.15
CA GLY A 171 7.76 4.14 10.13
C GLY A 171 6.99 3.98 11.45
N LEU A 172 6.39 2.82 11.69
CA LEU A 172 5.78 2.47 12.98
C LEU A 172 6.77 1.67 13.83
N ASP A 173 6.64 1.79 15.15
CA ASP A 173 7.30 0.88 16.08
C ASP A 173 6.74 -0.56 15.93
N PRO A 174 7.49 -1.60 16.32
CA PRO A 174 7.08 -3.00 16.10
C PRO A 174 5.71 -3.37 16.69
N ILE A 175 5.35 -2.79 17.85
CA ILE A 175 4.06 -3.08 18.51
C ILE A 175 2.91 -2.45 17.72
N THR A 176 3.09 -1.22 17.28
CA THR A 176 2.08 -0.50 16.48
C THR A 176 1.95 -1.13 15.08
N ALA A 177 3.05 -1.59 14.47
CA ALA A 177 3.04 -2.35 13.22
C ALA A 177 2.23 -3.65 13.36
N ALA A 178 2.52 -4.47 14.39
CA ALA A 178 1.78 -5.70 14.66
C ALA A 178 0.27 -5.45 14.90
N ARG A 179 -0.10 -4.33 15.53
CA ARG A 179 -1.51 -3.93 15.68
C ARG A 179 -2.16 -3.59 14.33
N MET A 180 -1.43 -2.97 13.41
CA MET A 180 -1.93 -2.68 12.06
C MET A 180 -2.17 -3.99 11.28
N ASP A 181 -1.24 -4.94 11.34
CA ASP A 181 -1.37 -6.26 10.72
C ASP A 181 -2.55 -7.04 11.29
N ALA A 182 -2.70 -7.06 12.63
CA ALA A 182 -3.85 -7.68 13.29
C ALA A 182 -5.18 -7.04 12.87
N LEU A 183 -5.20 -5.73 12.65
CA LEU A 183 -6.38 -5.00 12.16
C LEU A 183 -6.72 -5.41 10.72
N LEU A 184 -5.74 -5.49 9.81
CA LEU A 184 -5.94 -5.95 8.43
C LEU A 184 -6.45 -7.40 8.39
N GLN A 185 -5.89 -8.28 9.22
CA GLN A 185 -6.41 -9.65 9.39
C GLN A 185 -7.86 -9.69 9.90
N ALA A 186 -8.19 -8.87 10.90
CA ALA A 186 -9.55 -8.78 11.42
C ALA A 186 -10.52 -8.31 10.33
N MET A 187 -10.12 -7.33 9.52
CA MET A 187 -10.91 -6.87 8.36
C MET A 187 -11.13 -8.00 7.35
N HIS A 188 -10.08 -8.75 7.01
CA HIS A 188 -10.20 -9.87 6.07
C HIS A 188 -11.13 -10.96 6.60
N ARG A 189 -11.06 -11.29 7.90
CA ARG A 189 -11.99 -12.27 8.51
C ARG A 189 -13.43 -11.77 8.54
N GLN A 190 -13.64 -10.48 8.79
CA GLN A 190 -14.97 -9.88 8.85
C GLN A 190 -15.59 -9.70 7.45
N TYR A 191 -14.78 -9.44 6.43
CA TYR A 191 -15.18 -9.20 5.06
C TYR A 191 -14.43 -10.14 4.08
N PRO A 192 -14.73 -11.45 4.08
CA PRO A 192 -13.97 -12.45 3.35
C PRO A 192 -14.06 -12.30 1.81
N GLU A 193 -15.02 -11.52 1.31
CA GLU A 193 -15.12 -11.20 -0.12
C GLU A 193 -14.27 -10.00 -0.53
N MET A 194 -13.73 -9.24 0.43
CA MET A 194 -12.90 -8.07 0.15
C MET A 194 -11.49 -8.52 -0.26
N THR A 195 -11.06 -8.10 -1.43
CA THR A 195 -9.67 -8.26 -1.88
C THR A 195 -8.81 -7.22 -1.18
N ILE A 196 -7.75 -7.65 -0.50
CA ILE A 196 -6.80 -6.75 0.16
C ILE A 196 -5.46 -6.85 -0.57
N VAL A 197 -4.90 -5.72 -0.99
CA VAL A 197 -3.56 -5.65 -1.58
C VAL A 197 -2.71 -4.76 -0.70
N VAL A 198 -1.64 -5.32 -0.17
CA VAL A 198 -0.67 -4.61 0.67
C VAL A 198 0.64 -4.49 -0.09
N VAL A 199 1.13 -3.27 -0.26
CA VAL A 199 2.51 -3.03 -0.69
C VAL A 199 3.37 -2.93 0.57
N SER A 200 4.44 -3.71 0.66
CA SER A 200 5.35 -3.68 1.80
C SER A 200 6.76 -4.08 1.40
N HIS A 201 7.73 -3.68 2.20
CA HIS A 201 9.09 -4.23 2.21
C HIS A 201 9.35 -5.03 3.49
N ASP A 202 8.37 -5.16 4.39
CA ASP A 202 8.49 -5.86 5.66
C ASP A 202 7.99 -7.31 5.56
N LEU A 203 8.93 -8.24 5.77
CA LEU A 203 8.66 -9.68 5.77
C LEU A 203 7.88 -10.16 7.00
N ALA A 204 7.98 -9.45 8.15
CA ALA A 204 7.23 -9.85 9.34
C ALA A 204 5.73 -9.68 9.10
N SER A 205 5.32 -8.55 8.51
CA SER A 205 3.93 -8.32 8.06
C SER A 205 3.48 -9.38 7.07
N LEU A 206 4.35 -9.74 6.08
CA LEU A 206 4.02 -10.77 5.10
C LEU A 206 3.61 -12.09 5.73
N CYS A 207 4.47 -12.64 6.61
CA CYS A 207 4.22 -13.95 7.25
C CYS A 207 2.93 -13.97 8.08
N CYS A 208 2.49 -12.80 8.54
CA CYS A 208 1.27 -12.69 9.35
C CYS A 208 -0.01 -12.64 8.52
N ILE A 209 -0.01 -11.96 7.36
CA ILE A 209 -1.26 -11.57 6.69
C ILE A 209 -1.46 -12.16 5.29
N ALA A 210 -0.41 -12.61 4.60
CA ALA A 210 -0.47 -12.94 3.18
C ALA A 210 -1.08 -14.33 2.89
N ASP A 211 -2.11 -14.34 2.03
CA ASP A 211 -2.55 -15.55 1.31
C ASP A 211 -1.76 -15.74 0.01
N HIS A 212 -1.39 -14.63 -0.64
CA HIS A 212 -0.71 -14.60 -1.94
C HIS A 212 0.40 -13.54 -1.94
N VAL A 213 1.48 -13.82 -2.63
CA VAL A 213 2.67 -12.96 -2.69
C VAL A 213 3.06 -12.70 -4.13
N LEU A 214 3.31 -11.44 -4.47
CA LEU A 214 3.93 -10.99 -5.71
C LEU A 214 5.27 -10.33 -5.38
N VAL A 215 6.38 -10.87 -5.84
CA VAL A 215 7.72 -10.28 -5.61
C VAL A 215 8.18 -9.55 -6.86
N LEU A 216 8.52 -8.28 -6.68
CA LEU A 216 9.08 -7.41 -7.72
C LEU A 216 10.58 -7.18 -7.48
N ARG A 217 11.36 -7.33 -8.55
CA ARG A 217 12.80 -7.02 -8.56
C ARG A 217 13.20 -6.43 -9.90
N GLU A 218 14.00 -5.37 -9.88
CA GLU A 218 14.55 -4.73 -11.08
C GLU A 218 13.53 -4.50 -12.20
N GLY A 219 12.33 -4.02 -11.79
CA GLY A 219 11.24 -3.72 -12.72
C GLY A 219 10.49 -4.94 -13.27
N ARG A 220 10.67 -6.13 -12.72
CA ARG A 220 10.00 -7.36 -13.16
C ARG A 220 9.33 -8.11 -12.01
N ALA A 221 8.33 -8.90 -12.31
CA ALA A 221 7.79 -9.90 -11.39
C ALA A 221 8.67 -11.15 -11.44
N ILE A 222 9.30 -11.50 -10.32
CA ILE A 222 10.16 -12.69 -10.22
C ILE A 222 9.47 -13.86 -9.53
N PHE A 223 8.36 -13.59 -8.83
CA PHE A 223 7.55 -14.61 -8.16
C PHE A 223 6.10 -14.14 -8.05
N SER A 224 5.17 -15.05 -8.22
CA SER A 224 3.74 -14.87 -7.95
C SER A 224 3.15 -16.20 -7.51
N GLY A 225 2.71 -16.30 -6.25
CA GLY A 225 2.22 -17.56 -5.67
C GLY A 225 1.84 -17.41 -4.21
N THR A 226 1.59 -18.52 -3.53
CA THR A 226 1.29 -18.58 -2.09
C THR A 226 2.55 -18.42 -1.24
N LEU A 227 2.37 -18.11 0.05
CA LEU A 227 3.51 -18.03 0.98
C LEU A 227 4.27 -19.36 1.12
N PRO A 228 3.62 -20.54 1.23
CA PRO A 228 4.33 -21.83 1.22
C PRO A 228 5.14 -22.09 -0.06
N GLU A 229 4.66 -21.67 -1.22
CA GLU A 229 5.39 -21.78 -2.49
C GLU A 229 6.62 -20.86 -2.51
N LEU A 230 6.50 -19.66 -1.93
CA LEU A 230 7.62 -18.73 -1.77
C LEU A 230 8.69 -19.32 -0.84
N GLU A 231 8.29 -19.89 0.28
CA GLU A 231 9.21 -20.53 1.25
C GLU A 231 9.91 -21.77 0.67
N ALA A 232 9.23 -22.51 -0.21
CA ALA A 232 9.78 -23.66 -0.91
C ALA A 232 10.66 -23.28 -2.12
N SER A 233 10.74 -22.00 -2.47
CA SER A 233 11.52 -21.52 -3.60
C SER A 233 13.02 -21.80 -3.41
N ARG A 234 13.69 -22.15 -4.51
CA ARG A 234 15.15 -22.32 -4.57
C ARG A 234 15.87 -21.13 -5.21
N ASP A 235 15.14 -20.09 -5.57
CA ASP A 235 15.74 -18.87 -6.11
C ASP A 235 16.64 -18.21 -5.05
N PRO A 236 17.93 -17.98 -5.34
CA PRO A 236 18.88 -17.44 -4.36
C PRO A 236 18.46 -16.07 -3.81
N TYR A 237 17.88 -15.21 -4.64
CA TYR A 237 17.41 -13.88 -4.21
C TYR A 237 16.20 -13.99 -3.28
N LEU A 238 15.24 -14.85 -3.59
CA LEU A 238 14.07 -15.06 -2.73
C LEU A 238 14.48 -15.63 -1.38
N LEU A 239 15.46 -16.57 -1.35
CA LEU A 239 16.00 -17.11 -0.10
C LEU A 239 16.74 -16.06 0.71
N GLN A 240 17.60 -15.25 0.07
CA GLN A 240 18.30 -14.14 0.72
C GLN A 240 17.31 -13.11 1.28
N PHE A 241 16.29 -12.77 0.49
CA PHE A 241 15.24 -11.85 0.90
C PHE A 241 14.46 -12.39 2.12
N LEU A 242 14.07 -13.67 2.12
CA LEU A 242 13.36 -14.31 3.24
C LEU A 242 14.23 -14.40 4.51
N ARG A 243 15.53 -14.61 4.37
CA ARG A 243 16.48 -14.69 5.50
C ARG A 243 16.90 -13.33 6.04
N ARG A 244 16.51 -12.22 5.39
CA ARG A 244 16.98 -10.86 5.71
C ARG A 244 18.51 -10.74 5.66
N GLU A 245 19.16 -11.54 4.83
CA GLU A 245 20.59 -11.45 4.61
C GLU A 245 20.85 -10.22 3.73
N GLY A 246 21.65 -9.26 4.22
CA GLY A 246 22.15 -8.16 3.39
C GLY A 246 22.89 -8.74 2.18
N GLY A 247 22.69 -8.15 0.99
CA GLY A 247 23.55 -8.46 -0.16
C GLY A 247 25.01 -8.15 0.18
N ASP A 248 25.94 -8.56 -0.71
CA ASP A 248 27.35 -8.23 -0.58
C ASP A 248 27.50 -6.78 -0.13
N GLU A 249 28.28 -6.57 0.95
CA GLU A 249 28.57 -5.24 1.48
C GLU A 249 28.94 -4.34 0.30
N GLU A 250 28.08 -3.35 -0.02
CA GLU A 250 28.53 -2.24 -0.87
C GLU A 250 29.71 -1.63 -0.12
N SER A 251 30.92 -1.91 -0.59
CA SER A 251 32.10 -1.28 -0.04
C SER A 251 31.87 0.22 -0.17
N LEU A 252 31.89 0.92 0.95
CA LEU A 252 31.83 2.38 0.96
C LEU A 252 32.90 2.83 -0.05
N ALA A 253 32.46 3.47 -1.14
CA ALA A 253 33.38 4.02 -2.12
C ALA A 253 34.38 4.89 -1.36
N ASP A 254 35.65 4.61 -1.50
CA ASP A 254 36.70 5.36 -0.85
C ASP A 254 36.73 6.77 -1.46
N ALA A 255 35.97 7.67 -0.86
CA ALA A 255 35.90 9.08 -1.23
C ALA A 255 36.70 9.87 -0.19
N PRO A 256 38.02 10.05 -0.42
CA PRO A 256 38.83 10.80 0.51
C PRO A 256 38.30 12.24 0.62
N ALA A 257 38.11 12.71 1.84
CA ALA A 257 37.68 14.08 2.08
C ALA A 257 38.71 15.06 1.50
N ASP A 258 38.22 16.13 0.86
CA ASP A 258 39.11 17.21 0.40
C ASP A 258 40.00 17.68 1.58
N PRO A 259 41.34 17.70 1.45
CA PRO A 259 42.25 18.07 2.54
C PRO A 259 41.92 19.44 3.17
N ARG A 260 41.34 20.36 2.39
CA ARG A 260 40.93 21.68 2.89
C ARG A 260 39.73 21.60 3.83
N VAL A 261 38.79 20.65 3.55
CA VAL A 261 37.63 20.37 4.39
C VAL A 261 38.10 19.71 5.69
N SER A 262 39.01 18.74 5.62
CA SER A 262 39.58 18.07 6.79
C SER A 262 40.32 19.07 7.70
N ALA A 263 41.13 19.95 7.14
CA ALA A 263 41.82 21.00 7.91
C ALA A 263 40.85 22.00 8.54
N ALA A 264 39.75 22.34 7.86
CA ALA A 264 38.72 23.24 8.41
C ALA A 264 37.95 22.59 9.56
N LEU A 265 37.63 21.30 9.44
CA LEU A 265 36.97 20.49 10.48
C LEU A 265 37.87 20.36 11.72
N ASP A 266 39.17 20.07 11.54
CA ASP A 266 40.14 20.01 12.64
C ASP A 266 40.22 21.32 13.39
N LYS A 267 40.17 22.45 12.70
CA LYS A 267 40.15 23.76 13.31
C LYS A 267 38.84 24.00 14.08
N TRP A 268 37.71 23.61 13.51
CA TRP A 268 36.40 23.79 14.15
C TRP A 268 36.23 22.91 15.41
N PHE A 269 36.74 21.68 15.40
CA PHE A 269 36.67 20.78 16.57
C PHE A 269 37.59 21.21 17.74
N ARG A 270 38.55 22.14 17.51
CA ARG A 270 39.46 22.66 18.53
C ARG A 270 39.00 24.00 19.16
N THR A 271 37.95 24.60 18.60
CA THR A 271 37.29 25.80 19.14
C THR A 271 36.09 25.44 20.00
#